data_b5b2cd7409636ed6857ccd63b5b1a717
#
_entry.id   b5b2cd7409636ed6857ccd63b5b1a717
#
_cell.length_a   1.000
_cell.length_b   1.000
_cell.length_c   1.000
_cell.angle_alpha   90.00
_cell.angle_beta   90.00
_cell.angle_gamma   90.00
#
_symmetry.space_group_name_H-M   'P 1'
#
loop_
_entity.id
_entity.type
_entity.pdbx_description
1 polymer ?
#
loop_
_entity_poly.entity_id
_entity_poly.type
_entity_poly.pdbx_seq_one_letter_code
_entity_poly.pdbx_strand_id
1 'polypeptide(L)'
;MAGGLLAFALFLSPPQIDPAAAQSVPTQGAAMSHAIGTFDVQITPIAAEADASAEAHGRLRIAKTFHGDIEGVGLGEMLAVRDGSSGAYVAMERVTGTIDGRSGGFSLVHRGIMDAGAQTLLITIVPGSGSGDLIGVSGVFHLTLADGEHRYDLEYSLPNIAP
;
A
#
# COMPACT_ATOMS: atom_id res chain seq x y z
N MET A 1 -8.98 83.13 -10.97
CA MET A 1 -10.14 82.29 -10.69
C MET A 1 -9.64 80.83 -10.81
N ALA A 2 -9.33 80.22 -9.72
CA ALA A 2 -8.81 78.86 -9.71
C ALA A 2 -9.87 77.94 -9.10
N GLY A 3 -10.38 77.02 -9.90
CA GLY A 3 -11.37 76.03 -9.50
C GLY A 3 -10.63 74.76 -9.06
N GLY A 4 -10.68 74.46 -7.76
CA GLY A 4 -10.12 73.23 -7.21
C GLY A 4 -11.07 72.05 -7.41
N LEU A 5 -10.60 71.00 -8.04
CA LEU A 5 -11.25 69.69 -8.14
C LEU A 5 -10.93 68.84 -6.92
N LEU A 6 -11.91 68.61 -6.04
CA LEU A 6 -11.77 67.61 -4.96
C LEU A 6 -11.95 66.20 -5.54
N ALA A 7 -10.90 65.42 -5.55
CA ALA A 7 -10.98 63.99 -5.85
C ALA A 7 -11.36 63.20 -4.57
N PHE A 8 -12.54 62.58 -4.59
CA PHE A 8 -12.96 61.62 -3.53
C PHE A 8 -12.34 60.29 -3.85
N ALA A 9 -11.33 59.90 -3.08
CA ALA A 9 -10.78 58.53 -3.13
C ALA A 9 -11.68 57.57 -2.31
N LEU A 10 -12.40 56.71 -2.98
CA LEU A 10 -13.07 55.57 -2.34
C LEU A 10 -12.02 54.53 -1.95
N PHE A 11 -11.73 54.41 -0.68
CA PHE A 11 -10.99 53.29 -0.14
C PHE A 11 -11.93 52.07 -0.06
N LEU A 12 -11.87 51.16 -1.04
CA LEU A 12 -12.39 49.80 -0.90
C LEU A 12 -11.44 49.03 0.00
N SER A 13 -11.85 48.74 1.24
CA SER A 13 -11.14 47.79 2.12
C SER A 13 -11.31 46.39 1.55
N PRO A 14 -10.22 45.60 1.46
CA PRO A 14 -10.33 44.21 1.05
C PRO A 14 -11.12 43.39 2.10
N PRO A 15 -11.84 42.34 1.69
CA PRO A 15 -12.56 41.51 2.64
C PRO A 15 -11.57 40.89 3.65
N GLN A 16 -11.82 41.12 4.93
CA GLN A 16 -11.09 40.52 6.04
C GLN A 16 -11.52 39.06 6.11
N ILE A 17 -10.58 38.15 5.78
CA ILE A 17 -10.77 36.71 6.00
C ILE A 17 -10.51 36.47 7.50
N ASP A 18 -11.57 36.08 8.22
CA ASP A 18 -11.50 35.78 9.65
C ASP A 18 -10.67 34.50 9.85
N PRO A 19 -9.48 34.53 10.52
CA PRO A 19 -8.66 33.33 10.70
C PRO A 19 -9.28 32.33 11.70
N ALA A 20 -10.39 32.64 12.32
CA ALA A 20 -11.05 31.76 13.30
C ALA A 20 -11.92 30.65 12.68
N ALA A 21 -12.12 30.65 11.34
CA ALA A 21 -12.95 29.63 10.67
C ALA A 21 -12.19 28.37 10.23
N ALA A 22 -10.88 28.28 10.46
CA ALA A 22 -10.15 27.04 10.32
C ALA A 22 -10.38 26.18 11.58
N GLN A 23 -11.61 25.73 11.80
CA GLN A 23 -11.85 24.63 12.72
C GLN A 23 -11.20 23.41 12.11
N SER A 24 -10.04 23.03 12.61
CA SER A 24 -9.44 21.73 12.37
C SER A 24 -10.48 20.68 12.80
N VAL A 25 -11.14 20.08 11.79
CA VAL A 25 -11.88 18.83 12.00
C VAL A 25 -10.83 17.88 12.57
N PRO A 26 -10.99 17.35 13.80
CA PRO A 26 -10.07 16.34 14.30
C PRO A 26 -10.13 15.19 13.30
N THR A 27 -9.03 14.96 12.61
CA THR A 27 -8.84 13.72 11.84
C THR A 27 -8.83 12.63 12.92
N GLN A 28 -9.99 12.02 13.17
CA GLN A 28 -10.05 10.79 13.96
C GLN A 28 -9.13 9.83 13.21
N GLY A 29 -7.98 9.53 13.78
CA GLY A 29 -7.08 8.53 13.25
C GLY A 29 -7.90 7.27 13.01
N ALA A 30 -7.88 6.76 11.78
CA ALA A 30 -8.57 5.52 11.48
C ALA A 30 -8.08 4.46 12.47
N ALA A 31 -9.01 3.75 13.11
CA ALA A 31 -8.65 2.69 14.06
C ALA A 31 -7.84 1.62 13.31
N MET A 32 -6.76 1.16 13.93
CA MET A 32 -6.00 0.03 13.41
C MET A 32 -6.78 -1.25 13.65
N SER A 33 -6.87 -2.07 12.64
CA SER A 33 -7.50 -3.40 12.64
C SER A 33 -6.46 -4.43 12.23
N HIS A 34 -6.71 -5.70 12.58
CA HIS A 34 -5.88 -6.82 12.21
C HIS A 34 -6.72 -7.83 11.42
N ALA A 35 -6.18 -8.31 10.31
CA ALA A 35 -6.73 -9.42 9.55
C ALA A 35 -5.68 -10.54 9.58
N ILE A 36 -6.02 -11.67 10.16
CA ILE A 36 -5.12 -12.80 10.39
C ILE A 36 -5.56 -14.04 9.63
N GLY A 37 -4.60 -14.89 9.29
CA GLY A 37 -4.88 -16.15 8.61
C GLY A 37 -3.64 -16.79 8.00
N THR A 38 -3.89 -17.62 6.99
CA THR A 38 -2.86 -18.37 6.26
C THR A 38 -2.98 -18.15 4.76
N PHE A 39 -1.97 -18.55 4.00
CA PHE A 39 -2.08 -18.62 2.54
C PHE A 39 -1.22 -19.74 1.96
N ASP A 40 -1.72 -20.32 0.90
CA ASP A 40 -0.93 -21.14 0.00
C ASP A 40 -0.23 -20.25 -1.03
N VAL A 41 1.00 -20.60 -1.42
CA VAL A 41 1.74 -19.83 -2.42
C VAL A 41 2.40 -20.74 -3.44
N GLN A 42 2.30 -20.35 -4.70
CA GLN A 42 3.07 -20.90 -5.81
C GLN A 42 3.99 -19.80 -6.35
N ILE A 43 5.28 -20.12 -6.47
CA ILE A 43 6.29 -19.24 -7.06
C ILE A 43 6.86 -19.97 -8.27
N THR A 44 6.70 -19.39 -9.46
CA THR A 44 7.13 -20.00 -10.71
C THR A 44 8.06 -19.08 -11.49
N PRO A 45 9.20 -19.56 -12.02
CA PRO A 45 10.06 -18.76 -12.88
C PRO A 45 9.32 -18.29 -14.13
N ILE A 46 9.57 -17.04 -14.52
CA ILE A 46 9.18 -16.50 -15.82
C ILE A 46 10.40 -16.63 -16.72
N ALA A 47 10.23 -17.18 -17.91
CA ALA A 47 11.32 -17.35 -18.85
C ALA A 47 12.00 -16.00 -19.16
N ALA A 48 13.33 -16.01 -19.19
CA ALA A 48 14.10 -14.85 -19.61
C ALA A 48 13.84 -14.56 -21.09
N GLU A 49 13.88 -13.27 -21.47
CA GLU A 49 13.90 -12.87 -22.88
C GLU A 49 15.16 -13.44 -23.54
N ALA A 50 15.09 -13.73 -24.85
CA ALA A 50 16.15 -14.43 -25.58
C ALA A 50 17.49 -13.67 -25.61
N ASP A 51 17.46 -12.36 -25.38
CA ASP A 51 18.61 -11.45 -25.35
C ASP A 51 18.99 -10.99 -23.93
N ALA A 52 18.36 -11.54 -22.89
CA ALA A 52 18.69 -11.21 -21.52
C ALA A 52 20.12 -11.63 -21.19
N SER A 53 20.90 -10.73 -20.58
CA SER A 53 22.23 -11.04 -20.09
C SER A 53 22.18 -12.09 -18.98
N ALA A 54 23.24 -12.90 -18.82
CA ALA A 54 23.36 -13.87 -17.74
C ALA A 54 23.32 -13.23 -16.33
N GLU A 55 23.50 -11.91 -16.24
CA GLU A 55 23.45 -11.10 -15.02
C GLU A 55 22.05 -10.52 -14.76
N ALA A 56 21.07 -10.82 -15.61
CA ALA A 56 19.70 -10.33 -15.43
C ALA A 56 19.10 -10.90 -14.14
N HIS A 57 18.26 -10.07 -13.49
CA HIS A 57 17.51 -10.50 -12.31
C HIS A 57 16.55 -11.65 -12.67
N GLY A 58 16.46 -12.64 -11.80
CA GLY A 58 15.44 -13.67 -11.92
C GLY A 58 14.05 -13.04 -11.82
N ARG A 59 13.16 -13.40 -12.75
CA ARG A 59 11.74 -13.00 -12.73
C ARG A 59 10.91 -14.19 -12.29
N LEU A 60 10.00 -13.97 -11.35
CA LEU A 60 9.14 -15.02 -10.82
C LEU A 60 7.70 -14.51 -10.73
N ARG A 61 6.75 -15.39 -11.04
CA ARG A 61 5.34 -15.16 -10.79
C ARG A 61 4.99 -15.65 -9.38
N ILE A 62 4.17 -14.87 -8.69
CA ILE A 62 3.59 -15.20 -7.40
C ILE A 62 2.09 -15.44 -7.63
N ALA A 63 1.57 -16.56 -7.11
CA ALA A 63 0.15 -16.81 -7.01
C ALA A 63 -0.15 -17.31 -5.60
N LYS A 64 -1.06 -16.62 -4.91
CA LYS A 64 -1.49 -16.96 -3.55
C LYS A 64 -2.99 -17.21 -3.48
N THR A 65 -3.36 -18.09 -2.57
CA THR A 65 -4.75 -18.25 -2.11
C THR A 65 -4.77 -17.97 -0.61
N PHE A 66 -5.52 -16.96 -0.21
CA PHE A 66 -5.65 -16.54 1.19
C PHE A 66 -6.82 -17.22 1.87
N HIS A 67 -6.65 -17.52 3.17
CA HIS A 67 -7.62 -18.15 4.06
C HIS A 67 -7.64 -17.42 5.40
N GLY A 68 -8.81 -17.28 6.01
CA GLY A 68 -9.01 -16.57 7.29
C GLY A 68 -9.71 -15.24 7.07
N ASP A 69 -9.27 -14.18 7.74
CA ASP A 69 -9.91 -12.85 7.66
C ASP A 69 -9.76 -12.21 6.28
N ILE A 70 -8.75 -12.61 5.50
CA ILE A 70 -8.68 -12.38 4.06
C ILE A 70 -9.12 -13.65 3.35
N GLU A 71 -10.18 -13.58 2.55
CA GLU A 71 -10.58 -14.63 1.62
C GLU A 71 -10.39 -14.12 0.19
N GLY A 72 -9.50 -14.74 -0.57
CA GLY A 72 -9.22 -14.27 -1.93
C GLY A 72 -7.92 -14.79 -2.52
N VAL A 73 -7.47 -14.11 -3.58
CA VAL A 73 -6.28 -14.48 -4.33
C VAL A 73 -5.31 -13.30 -4.43
N GLY A 74 -4.02 -13.62 -4.44
CA GLY A 74 -2.94 -12.68 -4.69
C GLY A 74 -2.18 -13.08 -5.95
N LEU A 75 -2.02 -12.18 -6.91
CA LEU A 75 -1.25 -12.38 -8.12
C LEU A 75 -0.19 -11.30 -8.26
N GLY A 76 1.04 -11.69 -8.57
CA GLY A 76 2.14 -10.74 -8.65
C GLY A 76 3.36 -11.25 -9.39
N GLU A 77 4.33 -10.34 -9.50
CA GLU A 77 5.65 -10.63 -10.05
C GLU A 77 6.74 -10.18 -9.08
N MET A 78 7.82 -10.93 -9.07
CA MET A 78 9.00 -10.70 -8.25
C MET A 78 10.24 -10.63 -9.12
N LEU A 79 11.10 -9.67 -8.83
CA LEU A 79 12.47 -9.60 -9.33
C LEU A 79 13.41 -9.97 -8.19
N ALA A 80 14.30 -10.90 -8.43
CA ALA A 80 15.19 -11.42 -7.40
C ALA A 80 16.62 -11.57 -7.91
N VAL A 81 17.56 -11.38 -7.01
CA VAL A 81 18.96 -11.76 -7.17
C VAL A 81 19.38 -12.60 -5.99
N ARG A 82 20.18 -13.64 -6.21
CA ARG A 82 20.66 -14.52 -5.16
C ARG A 82 22.10 -14.95 -5.43
N ASP A 83 22.89 -14.95 -4.36
CA ASP A 83 24.22 -15.51 -4.31
C ASP A 83 24.42 -16.31 -3.00
N GLY A 84 24.43 -17.62 -3.11
CA GLY A 84 24.52 -18.53 -1.95
C GLY A 84 23.40 -18.30 -0.93
N SER A 85 23.77 -17.89 0.30
CA SER A 85 22.86 -17.59 1.40
C SER A 85 22.43 -16.13 1.49
N SER A 86 22.86 -15.29 0.53
CA SER A 86 22.54 -13.88 0.45
C SER A 86 21.71 -13.59 -0.80
N GLY A 87 20.94 -12.50 -0.77
CA GLY A 87 20.12 -12.09 -1.90
C GLY A 87 19.13 -11.01 -1.54
N ALA A 88 18.41 -10.54 -2.54
CA ALA A 88 17.33 -9.60 -2.35
C ALA A 88 16.23 -9.84 -3.38
N TYR A 89 15.01 -9.42 -3.05
CA TYR A 89 13.92 -9.35 -4.02
C TYR A 89 13.02 -8.14 -3.76
N VAL A 90 12.35 -7.73 -4.81
CA VAL A 90 11.19 -6.84 -4.75
C VAL A 90 10.03 -7.49 -5.49
N ALA A 91 8.81 -7.27 -5.01
CA ALA A 91 7.63 -7.78 -5.68
C ALA A 91 6.47 -6.79 -5.61
N MET A 92 5.61 -6.86 -6.61
CA MET A 92 4.29 -6.24 -6.62
C MET A 92 3.26 -7.34 -6.70
N GLU A 93 2.28 -7.31 -5.80
CA GLU A 93 1.20 -8.30 -5.72
C GLU A 93 -0.15 -7.59 -5.67
N ARG A 94 -1.10 -8.00 -6.47
CA ARG A 94 -2.50 -7.57 -6.39
C ARG A 94 -3.31 -8.60 -5.64
N VAL A 95 -3.87 -8.21 -4.51
CA VAL A 95 -4.83 -9.01 -3.73
C VAL A 95 -6.24 -8.61 -4.15
N THR A 96 -7.10 -9.60 -4.39
CA THR A 96 -8.52 -9.43 -4.72
C THR A 96 -9.34 -10.43 -3.92
N GLY A 97 -10.38 -9.95 -3.25
CA GLY A 97 -11.20 -10.77 -2.36
C GLY A 97 -11.93 -9.93 -1.32
N THR A 98 -11.98 -10.43 -0.10
CA THR A 98 -12.60 -9.73 1.04
C THR A 98 -11.62 -9.59 2.20
N ILE A 99 -11.78 -8.53 2.99
CA ILE A 99 -11.20 -8.40 4.32
C ILE A 99 -12.37 -8.12 5.28
N ASP A 100 -12.58 -8.98 6.26
CA ASP A 100 -13.69 -8.83 7.23
C ASP A 100 -15.05 -8.60 6.53
N GLY A 101 -15.31 -9.34 5.43
CA GLY A 101 -16.53 -9.25 4.65
C GLY A 101 -16.63 -8.05 3.71
N ARG A 102 -15.65 -7.14 3.67
CA ARG A 102 -15.59 -6.00 2.74
C ARG A 102 -14.93 -6.43 1.44
N SER A 103 -15.64 -6.32 0.33
CA SER A 103 -15.18 -6.77 -0.98
C SER A 103 -14.34 -5.72 -1.70
N GLY A 104 -13.24 -6.15 -2.32
CA GLY A 104 -12.41 -5.25 -3.09
C GLY A 104 -11.04 -5.84 -3.42
N GLY A 105 -10.07 -4.96 -3.52
CA GLY A 105 -8.68 -5.36 -3.70
C GLY A 105 -7.72 -4.24 -3.38
N PHE A 106 -6.46 -4.59 -3.20
CA PHE A 106 -5.36 -3.67 -2.93
C PHE A 106 -4.06 -4.27 -3.46
N SER A 107 -3.04 -3.44 -3.60
CA SER A 107 -1.71 -3.93 -4.00
C SER A 107 -0.76 -3.90 -2.82
N LEU A 108 0.11 -4.91 -2.77
CA LEU A 108 1.22 -5.01 -1.84
C LEU A 108 2.53 -4.75 -2.58
N VAL A 109 3.45 -4.04 -1.94
CA VAL A 109 4.84 -3.97 -2.33
C VAL A 109 5.68 -4.74 -1.31
N HIS A 110 6.57 -5.61 -1.81
CA HIS A 110 7.43 -6.44 -0.98
C HIS A 110 8.89 -6.03 -1.19
N ARG A 111 9.64 -5.99 -0.11
CA ARG A 111 11.09 -5.88 -0.10
C ARG A 111 11.65 -6.92 0.83
N GLY A 112 12.35 -7.90 0.28
CA GLY A 112 13.04 -8.94 1.03
C GLY A 112 14.55 -8.83 0.84
N ILE A 113 15.30 -8.94 1.93
CA ILE A 113 16.76 -9.03 1.94
C ILE A 113 17.15 -10.24 2.77
N MET A 114 18.08 -11.03 2.27
CA MET A 114 18.73 -12.10 2.98
C MET A 114 20.23 -11.81 3.00
N ASP A 115 20.81 -11.73 4.18
CA ASP A 115 22.24 -11.50 4.37
C ASP A 115 22.81 -12.60 5.26
N ALA A 116 23.66 -13.44 4.67
CA ALA A 116 24.26 -14.61 5.34
C ALA A 116 23.23 -15.48 6.10
N GLY A 117 22.02 -15.62 5.55
CA GLY A 117 20.91 -16.38 6.14
C GLY A 117 19.98 -15.58 7.06
N ALA A 118 20.35 -14.37 7.48
CA ALA A 118 19.45 -13.46 8.20
C ALA A 118 18.47 -12.80 7.23
N GLN A 119 17.18 -12.85 7.54
CA GLN A 119 16.13 -12.31 6.66
C GLN A 119 15.52 -11.03 7.24
N THR A 120 15.38 -10.02 6.38
CA THR A 120 14.57 -8.83 6.63
C THR A 120 13.49 -8.74 5.56
N LEU A 121 12.23 -8.67 5.98
CA LEU A 121 11.08 -8.59 5.09
C LEU A 121 10.20 -7.41 5.48
N LEU A 122 9.86 -6.59 4.49
CA LEU A 122 8.90 -5.51 4.61
C LEU A 122 7.85 -5.66 3.50
N ILE A 123 6.58 -5.74 3.90
CA ILE A 123 5.45 -5.79 2.97
C ILE A 123 4.46 -4.73 3.40
N THR A 124 4.11 -3.82 2.50
CA THR A 124 3.16 -2.73 2.79
C THR A 124 2.11 -2.61 1.71
N ILE A 125 0.93 -2.11 2.08
CA ILE A 125 -0.09 -1.74 1.12
C ILE A 125 0.37 -0.50 0.35
N VAL A 126 0.25 -0.55 -0.98
CA VAL A 126 0.56 0.59 -1.85
C VAL A 126 -0.51 1.67 -1.66
N PRO A 127 -0.13 2.91 -1.28
CA PRO A 127 -1.09 3.99 -1.12
C PRO A 127 -1.96 4.21 -2.35
N GLY A 128 -3.27 4.36 -2.16
CA GLY A 128 -4.21 4.60 -3.24
C GLY A 128 -4.56 3.38 -4.10
N SER A 129 -4.03 2.19 -3.79
CA SER A 129 -4.31 0.97 -4.55
C SER A 129 -5.61 0.26 -4.18
N GLY A 130 -6.29 0.70 -3.11
CA GLY A 130 -7.56 0.14 -2.67
C GLY A 130 -8.68 0.32 -3.68
N SER A 131 -9.55 -0.69 -3.81
CA SER A 131 -10.72 -0.66 -4.69
C SER A 131 -11.93 -1.32 -4.03
N GLY A 132 -13.14 -1.06 -4.53
CA GLY A 132 -14.37 -1.53 -3.90
C GLY A 132 -14.54 -0.95 -2.50
N ASP A 133 -14.95 -1.78 -1.54
CA ASP A 133 -15.11 -1.38 -0.14
C ASP A 133 -13.76 -1.20 0.60
N LEU A 134 -12.64 -1.43 -0.10
CA LEU A 134 -11.28 -1.27 0.41
C LEU A 134 -10.60 0.02 -0.10
N ILE A 135 -11.36 0.97 -0.66
CA ILE A 135 -10.82 2.28 -1.05
C ILE A 135 -10.24 2.98 0.18
N GLY A 136 -8.99 3.46 0.05
CA GLY A 136 -8.26 4.16 1.12
C GLY A 136 -7.59 3.23 2.14
N VAL A 137 -7.62 1.91 1.95
CA VAL A 137 -6.90 0.97 2.80
C VAL A 137 -5.41 1.27 2.82
N SER A 138 -4.80 1.19 4.01
CA SER A 138 -3.37 1.28 4.24
C SER A 138 -2.95 0.28 5.30
N GLY A 139 -1.68 -0.14 5.32
CA GLY A 139 -1.25 -1.10 6.33
C GLY A 139 0.09 -1.78 6.04
N VAL A 140 0.46 -2.65 6.98
CA VAL A 140 1.67 -3.47 6.94
C VAL A 140 1.27 -4.93 7.05
N PHE A 141 1.83 -5.76 6.19
CA PHE A 141 1.55 -7.19 6.13
C PHE A 141 2.74 -7.95 6.74
N HIS A 142 2.53 -8.54 7.89
CA HIS A 142 3.49 -9.38 8.58
C HIS A 142 3.36 -10.82 8.13
N LEU A 143 4.47 -11.46 7.78
CA LEU A 143 4.55 -12.83 7.34
C LEU A 143 5.39 -13.64 8.32
N THR A 144 4.87 -14.79 8.73
CA THR A 144 5.58 -15.76 9.54
C THR A 144 5.46 -17.14 8.88
N LEU A 145 6.57 -17.86 8.79
CA LEU A 145 6.58 -19.28 8.42
C LEU A 145 6.70 -20.11 9.71
N ALA A 146 5.65 -20.86 10.01
CA ALA A 146 5.60 -21.72 11.19
C ALA A 146 4.99 -23.07 10.80
N ASP A 147 5.64 -24.16 11.21
CA ASP A 147 5.20 -25.54 10.94
C ASP A 147 5.00 -25.85 9.44
N GLY A 148 5.74 -25.17 8.57
CA GLY A 148 5.61 -25.28 7.10
C GLY A 148 4.44 -24.50 6.50
N GLU A 149 3.70 -23.75 7.30
CA GLU A 149 2.54 -22.95 6.93
C GLU A 149 2.90 -21.46 6.88
N HIS A 150 2.46 -20.76 5.83
CA HIS A 150 2.57 -19.32 5.75
C HIS A 150 1.41 -18.67 6.51
N ARG A 151 1.73 -17.97 7.59
CA ARG A 151 0.76 -17.21 8.39
C ARG A 151 0.96 -15.73 8.16
N TYR A 152 -0.16 -14.99 8.12
CA TYR A 152 -0.12 -13.53 8.00
C TYR A 152 -0.87 -12.85 9.14
N ASP A 153 -0.43 -11.62 9.42
CA ASP A 153 -1.14 -10.61 10.19
C ASP A 153 -1.04 -9.30 9.39
N LEU A 154 -2.15 -8.89 8.79
CA LEU A 154 -2.26 -7.60 8.13
C LEU A 154 -2.79 -6.59 9.15
N GLU A 155 -1.89 -5.74 9.64
CA GLU A 155 -2.24 -4.55 10.40
C GLU A 155 -2.68 -3.45 9.43
N TYR A 156 -3.96 -3.06 9.47
CA TYR A 156 -4.52 -2.15 8.48
C TYR A 156 -5.45 -1.11 9.06
N SER A 157 -5.65 -0.05 8.32
CA SER A 157 -6.70 0.94 8.56
C SER A 157 -7.51 1.20 7.31
N LEU A 158 -8.80 1.46 7.50
CA LEU A 158 -9.72 1.92 6.47
C LEU A 158 -10.32 3.25 6.91
N PRO A 159 -10.45 4.24 6.02
CA PRO A 159 -11.17 5.46 6.34
C PRO A 159 -12.61 5.13 6.73
N ASN A 160 -13.13 5.78 7.76
CA ASN A 160 -14.57 5.78 8.00
C ASN A 160 -15.23 6.56 6.88
N ILE A 161 -15.69 5.87 5.84
CA ILE A 161 -16.58 6.49 4.85
C ILE A 161 -17.92 6.59 5.54
N ALA A 162 -18.25 7.80 6.03
CA ALA A 162 -19.61 8.08 6.49
C ALA A 162 -20.57 7.84 5.31
N PRO A 163 -21.73 7.21 5.54
CA PRO A 163 -22.74 6.94 4.53
C PRO A 163 -23.30 8.23 3.92
#